data_82c71b7f89ae11e739dd5c8f773f0536
#
_entry.id   82c71b7f89ae11e739dd5c8f773f0536
#
_cell.length_a   1.000
_cell.length_b   1.000
_cell.length_c   1.000
_cell.angle_alpha   90.00
_cell.angle_beta   90.00
_cell.angle_gamma   90.00
#
_symmetry.space_group_name_H-M   'P 1'
#
loop_
_entity.id
_entity.type
_entity.pdbx_description
1 polymer ?
#
loop_
_entity_poly.entity_id
_entity_poly.type
_entity_poly.pdbx_seq_one_letter_code
_entity_poly.pdbx_strand_id
1 'polypeptide(L)'
;GRENRWMSDVNHQISKTLVTKYKAGTLFVLEDLKGISFSDDLLGKRSAKGRQELRTWTFYQFEQDLTYKAQAIGSQVLKVKPDYTSQRCPKCGRIQKGNRHHDIHEYICDCCGYRSNDDRVGAMNIQILGTMYVSGDGNPRFGVRKVN
;
A
#
# COMPACT_ATOMS: atom_id res chain seq x y z
N GLY A 1 5.50 -16.14 -20.14
CA GLY A 1 4.26 -16.29 -20.88
C GLY A 1 3.61 -14.97 -21.23
N ARG A 2 2.52 -15.00 -21.95
CA ARG A 2 1.79 -13.80 -22.38
C ARG A 2 1.33 -12.93 -21.20
N GLU A 3 0.84 -13.56 -20.14
CA GLU A 3 0.38 -12.85 -18.93
C GLU A 3 1.51 -12.06 -18.27
N ASN A 4 2.70 -12.66 -18.16
CA ASN A 4 3.85 -12.01 -17.56
C ASN A 4 4.31 -10.80 -18.39
N ARG A 5 4.30 -10.90 -19.71
CA ARG A 5 4.65 -9.77 -20.57
C ARG A 5 3.64 -8.64 -20.46
N TRP A 6 2.35 -8.97 -20.47
CA TRP A 6 1.29 -7.97 -20.34
C TRP A 6 1.40 -7.24 -18.98
N MET A 7 1.57 -7.97 -17.88
CA MET A 7 1.74 -7.38 -16.57
C MET A 7 3.02 -6.55 -16.48
N SER A 8 4.11 -6.99 -17.12
CA SER A 8 5.33 -6.21 -17.21
C SER A 8 5.12 -4.88 -17.94
N ASP A 9 4.42 -4.91 -19.07
CA ASP A 9 4.11 -3.70 -19.83
C ASP A 9 3.22 -2.75 -19.05
N VAL A 10 2.21 -3.27 -18.34
CA VAL A 10 1.35 -2.47 -17.47
C VAL A 10 2.17 -1.80 -16.36
N ASN A 11 3.04 -2.54 -15.69
CA ASN A 11 3.90 -2.01 -14.65
C ASN A 11 4.80 -0.89 -15.16
N HIS A 12 5.40 -1.06 -16.35
CA HIS A 12 6.22 -0.02 -16.97
C HIS A 12 5.41 1.23 -17.32
N GLN A 13 4.20 1.07 -17.84
CA GLN A 13 3.34 2.19 -18.18
C GLN A 13 2.88 2.96 -16.93
N ILE A 14 2.43 2.26 -15.91
CA ILE A 14 1.95 2.88 -14.67
C ILE A 14 3.10 3.61 -13.96
N SER A 15 4.24 2.97 -13.81
CA SER A 15 5.40 3.58 -13.15
C SER A 15 5.91 4.80 -13.90
N LYS A 16 5.96 4.74 -15.25
CA LYS A 16 6.32 5.89 -16.07
C LYS A 16 5.32 7.05 -15.92
N THR A 17 4.03 6.74 -15.93
CA THR A 17 2.98 7.75 -15.75
C THR A 17 3.10 8.45 -14.40
N LEU A 18 3.35 7.70 -13.34
CA LEU A 18 3.49 8.25 -11.98
C LEU A 18 4.68 9.21 -11.90
N VAL A 19 5.85 8.80 -12.39
CA VAL A 19 7.05 9.64 -12.29
C VAL A 19 6.99 10.87 -13.20
N THR A 20 6.25 10.81 -14.29
CA THR A 20 6.07 11.97 -15.19
C THR A 20 4.98 12.92 -14.71
N LYS A 21 3.96 12.42 -14.02
CA LYS A 21 2.85 13.22 -13.49
C LYS A 21 3.27 14.10 -12.31
N TYR A 22 4.17 13.63 -11.48
CA TYR A 22 4.60 14.34 -10.27
C TYR A 22 6.01 14.90 -10.45
N LYS A 23 6.25 16.07 -9.86
CA LYS A 23 7.54 16.77 -9.97
C LYS A 23 8.69 15.97 -9.38
N ALA A 24 9.92 16.23 -9.88
CA ALA A 24 11.14 15.76 -9.24
C ALA A 24 11.15 16.15 -7.75
N GLY A 25 11.69 15.28 -6.90
CA GLY A 25 11.65 15.47 -5.45
C GLY A 25 10.41 14.90 -4.77
N THR A 26 9.49 14.27 -5.51
CA THR A 26 8.33 13.59 -4.94
C THR A 26 8.77 12.36 -4.15
N LEU A 27 8.14 12.14 -3.01
CA LEU A 27 8.26 10.90 -2.25
C LEU A 27 7.07 10.01 -2.54
N PHE A 28 7.30 8.89 -3.23
CA PHE A 28 6.30 7.86 -3.45
C PHE A 28 6.31 6.91 -2.26
N VAL A 29 5.16 6.68 -1.65
CA VAL A 29 5.06 5.85 -0.45
C VAL A 29 4.28 4.58 -0.77
N LEU A 30 4.91 3.44 -0.52
CA LEU A 30 4.33 2.11 -0.75
C LEU A 30 4.32 1.32 0.54
N GLU A 31 3.38 0.38 0.64
CA GLU A 31 3.40 -0.59 1.73
C GLU A 31 4.57 -1.58 1.56
N ASP A 32 5.26 -1.85 2.66
CA ASP A 32 6.24 -2.93 2.71
C ASP A 32 5.50 -4.25 2.94
N LEU A 33 5.27 -4.99 1.85
CA LEU A 33 4.57 -6.28 1.90
C LEU A 33 5.50 -7.47 2.16
N LYS A 34 6.79 -7.23 2.38
CA LYS A 34 7.72 -8.30 2.78
C LYS A 34 7.34 -8.81 4.17
N GLY A 35 7.15 -10.12 4.29
CA GLY A 35 6.77 -10.75 5.55
C GLY A 35 5.27 -10.84 5.80
N ILE A 36 4.42 -10.31 4.91
CA ILE A 36 3.05 -10.78 4.87
C ILE A 36 3.12 -12.21 4.32
N SER A 37 3.10 -13.18 5.22
CA SER A 37 2.80 -14.54 4.84
C SER A 37 1.40 -14.51 4.27
N PHE A 38 1.31 -14.62 2.97
CA PHE A 38 0.04 -14.92 2.33
C PHE A 38 -0.46 -16.19 2.99
N SER A 39 -1.55 -16.06 3.72
CA SER A 39 -2.03 -17.09 4.64
C SER A 39 -2.06 -18.46 3.96
N ASP A 40 -1.62 -19.46 4.68
CA ASP A 40 -1.65 -20.87 4.27
C ASP A 40 -3.05 -21.34 3.84
N ASP A 41 -4.08 -20.61 4.16
CA ASP A 41 -5.46 -20.87 3.73
C ASP A 41 -5.63 -20.88 2.20
N LEU A 42 -4.73 -20.26 1.47
CA LEU A 42 -4.72 -20.25 0.01
C LEU A 42 -3.90 -21.41 -0.58
N LEU A 43 -3.17 -22.16 0.23
CA LEU A 43 -2.31 -23.25 -0.23
C LEU A 43 -3.08 -24.51 -0.65
N GLY A 44 -4.37 -24.60 -0.35
CA GLY A 44 -5.18 -25.76 -0.67
C GLY A 44 -5.55 -25.94 -2.14
N LYS A 45 -5.34 -24.92 -2.98
CA LYS A 45 -5.69 -24.96 -4.41
C LYS A 45 -4.55 -24.42 -5.26
N ARG A 46 -4.00 -25.27 -6.14
CA ARG A 46 -2.91 -24.89 -7.06
C ARG A 46 -3.18 -23.59 -7.85
N SER A 47 -4.43 -23.38 -8.28
CA SER A 47 -4.82 -22.18 -9.02
C SER A 47 -4.78 -20.90 -8.16
N ALA A 48 -5.08 -21.01 -6.87
CA ALA A 48 -4.99 -19.89 -5.94
C ALA A 48 -3.52 -19.55 -5.64
N LYS A 49 -2.67 -20.55 -5.43
CA LYS A 49 -1.23 -20.36 -5.23
C LYS A 49 -0.56 -19.70 -6.44
N GLY A 50 -0.86 -20.17 -7.66
CA GLY A 50 -0.31 -19.59 -8.87
C GLY A 50 -0.71 -18.15 -9.08
N ARG A 51 -1.97 -17.78 -8.78
CA ARG A 51 -2.44 -16.39 -8.82
C ARG A 51 -1.77 -15.52 -7.77
N GLN A 52 -1.54 -16.06 -6.60
CA GLN A 52 -0.85 -15.40 -5.51
C GLN A 52 0.61 -15.10 -5.86
N GLU A 53 1.31 -16.08 -6.40
CA GLU A 53 2.70 -15.92 -6.85
C GLU A 53 2.80 -14.86 -7.95
N LEU A 54 1.86 -14.85 -8.90
CA LEU A 54 1.82 -13.85 -9.96
C LEU A 54 1.57 -12.45 -9.41
N ARG A 55 0.66 -12.29 -8.45
CA ARG A 55 0.40 -10.99 -7.80
C ARG A 55 1.63 -10.49 -7.04
N THR A 56 2.29 -11.34 -6.29
CA THR A 56 3.50 -11.01 -5.54
C THR A 56 4.62 -10.58 -6.49
N TRP A 57 4.84 -11.35 -7.56
CA TRP A 57 5.83 -11.03 -8.58
C TRP A 57 5.52 -9.71 -9.28
N THR A 58 4.27 -9.49 -9.67
CA THR A 58 3.80 -8.27 -10.33
C THR A 58 4.01 -7.04 -9.47
N PHE A 59 3.65 -7.13 -8.19
CA PHE A 59 3.82 -6.02 -7.24
C PHE A 59 5.30 -5.72 -7.01
N TYR A 60 6.13 -6.73 -6.84
CA TYR A 60 7.56 -6.57 -6.65
C TYR A 60 8.22 -5.92 -7.89
N GLN A 61 7.85 -6.37 -9.09
CA GLN A 61 8.32 -5.77 -10.32
C GLN A 61 7.90 -4.30 -10.45
N PHE A 62 6.65 -3.98 -10.12
CA PHE A 62 6.16 -2.60 -10.10
C PHE A 62 6.98 -1.73 -9.15
N GLU A 63 7.26 -2.22 -7.96
CA GLU A 63 8.08 -1.52 -6.97
C GLU A 63 9.48 -1.22 -7.52
N GLN A 64 10.11 -2.20 -8.17
CA GLN A 64 11.42 -2.01 -8.80
C GLN A 64 11.37 -1.00 -9.95
N ASP A 65 10.38 -1.11 -10.82
CA ASP A 65 10.19 -0.19 -11.94
C ASP A 65 9.99 1.24 -11.45
N LEU A 66 9.15 1.43 -10.45
CA LEU A 66 8.91 2.75 -9.87
C LEU A 66 10.17 3.30 -9.21
N THR A 67 10.90 2.48 -8.49
CA THR A 67 12.11 2.88 -7.76
C THR A 67 13.18 3.42 -8.71
N TYR A 68 13.54 2.68 -9.76
CA TYR A 68 14.60 3.15 -10.65
C TYR A 68 14.18 4.37 -11.47
N LYS A 69 12.91 4.44 -11.89
CA LYS A 69 12.41 5.60 -12.65
C LYS A 69 12.32 6.85 -11.78
N ALA A 70 11.89 6.69 -10.53
CA ALA A 70 11.85 7.79 -9.57
C ALA A 70 13.26 8.34 -9.29
N GLN A 71 14.21 7.46 -9.03
CA GLN A 71 15.60 7.87 -8.79
C GLN A 71 16.20 8.61 -9.98
N ALA A 72 15.88 8.19 -11.20
CA ALA A 72 16.38 8.82 -12.42
C ALA A 72 15.96 10.29 -12.57
N ILE A 73 14.86 10.69 -11.98
CA ILE A 73 14.33 12.07 -12.02
C ILE A 73 14.50 12.82 -10.69
N GLY A 74 15.24 12.28 -9.74
CA GLY A 74 15.44 12.89 -8.43
C GLY A 74 14.30 12.74 -7.45
N SER A 75 13.39 11.78 -7.67
CA SER A 75 12.35 11.39 -6.73
C SER A 75 12.78 10.15 -5.95
N GLN A 76 12.03 9.80 -4.90
CA GLN A 76 12.36 8.68 -4.01
C GLN A 76 11.14 7.79 -3.79
N VAL A 77 11.38 6.53 -3.46
CA VAL A 77 10.36 5.57 -3.04
C VAL A 77 10.65 5.15 -1.60
N LEU A 78 9.65 5.29 -0.74
CA LEU A 78 9.68 4.86 0.65
C LEU A 78 8.72 3.69 0.84
N LYS A 79 9.17 2.65 1.51
CA LYS A 79 8.31 1.55 1.95
C LYS A 79 7.99 1.71 3.42
N VAL A 80 6.71 1.62 3.78
CA VAL A 80 6.23 1.78 5.15
C VAL A 80 5.56 0.51 5.66
N LYS A 81 5.56 0.33 6.97
CA LYS A 81 4.90 -0.80 7.61
C LYS A 81 3.39 -0.74 7.38
N PRO A 82 2.76 -1.84 6.93
CA PRO A 82 1.33 -1.85 6.60
C PRO A 82 0.41 -1.96 7.81
N ASP A 83 0.95 -1.96 9.03
CA ASP A 83 0.17 -2.18 10.26
C ASP A 83 -0.97 -1.18 10.37
N TYR A 84 -2.20 -1.68 10.43
CA TYR A 84 -3.43 -0.93 10.64
C TYR A 84 -3.80 0.10 9.57
N THR A 85 -3.12 0.14 8.43
CA THR A 85 -3.41 1.14 7.38
C THR A 85 -4.82 0.98 6.80
N SER A 86 -5.38 -0.22 6.81
CA SER A 86 -6.75 -0.48 6.37
C SER A 86 -7.81 -0.31 7.46
N GLN A 87 -7.41 -0.20 8.72
CA GLN A 87 -8.31 -0.17 9.89
C GLN A 87 -8.39 1.20 10.55
N ARG A 88 -7.43 2.07 10.28
CA ARG A 88 -7.31 3.37 10.94
C ARG A 88 -8.13 4.43 10.23
N CYS A 89 -8.90 5.22 10.99
CA CYS A 89 -9.56 6.40 10.45
C CYS A 89 -8.52 7.50 10.15
N PRO A 90 -8.44 7.99 8.91
CA PRO A 90 -7.47 9.04 8.58
C PRO A 90 -7.82 10.38 9.20
N LYS A 91 -9.06 10.58 9.63
CA LYS A 91 -9.52 11.82 10.22
C LYS A 91 -9.28 11.89 11.74
N CYS A 92 -9.67 10.85 12.49
CA CYS A 92 -9.58 10.88 13.96
C CYS A 92 -8.52 9.95 14.54
N GLY A 93 -7.94 9.04 13.72
CA GLY A 93 -6.93 8.10 14.18
C GLY A 93 -7.47 6.83 14.85
N ARG A 94 -8.77 6.66 14.93
CA ARG A 94 -9.39 5.46 15.51
C ARG A 94 -8.99 4.21 14.72
N ILE A 95 -8.47 3.20 15.40
CA ILE A 95 -8.14 1.91 14.80
C ILE A 95 -9.20 0.91 15.22
N GLN A 96 -9.99 0.45 14.25
CA GLN A 96 -11.05 -0.51 14.49
C GLN A 96 -11.27 -1.37 13.22
N LYS A 97 -11.00 -2.65 13.34
CA LYS A 97 -11.12 -3.59 12.22
C LYS A 97 -12.55 -3.61 11.63
N GLY A 98 -13.56 -3.54 12.46
CA GLY A 98 -14.96 -3.57 12.04
C GLY A 98 -15.41 -2.36 11.23
N ASN A 99 -14.63 -1.29 11.18
CA ASN A 99 -14.97 -0.09 10.41
C ASN A 99 -14.75 -0.27 8.90
N ARG A 100 -13.97 -1.25 8.50
CA ARG A 100 -13.77 -1.57 7.09
C ARG A 100 -14.81 -2.62 6.64
N HIS A 101 -15.61 -2.24 5.68
CA HIS A 101 -16.60 -3.11 5.01
C HIS A 101 -16.06 -3.47 3.63
N HIS A 102 -15.17 -4.46 3.59
CA HIS A 102 -14.44 -4.85 2.38
C HIS A 102 -15.36 -5.34 1.26
N ASP A 103 -16.44 -6.01 1.59
CA ASP A 103 -17.43 -6.55 0.64
C ASP A 103 -18.11 -5.46 -0.19
N ILE A 104 -18.29 -4.27 0.37
CA ILE A 104 -18.90 -3.12 -0.30
C ILE A 104 -17.92 -1.98 -0.54
N HIS A 105 -16.64 -2.20 -0.31
CA HIS A 105 -15.56 -1.21 -0.46
C HIS A 105 -15.79 0.10 0.27
N GLU A 106 -16.34 0.02 1.48
CA GLU A 106 -16.57 1.18 2.34
C GLU A 106 -15.78 1.10 3.64
N TYR A 107 -15.42 2.26 4.13
CA TYR A 107 -14.90 2.50 5.48
C TYR A 107 -15.82 3.49 6.19
N ILE A 108 -16.28 3.14 7.39
CA ILE A 108 -17.15 3.99 8.21
C ILE A 108 -16.57 4.01 9.64
N CYS A 109 -16.11 5.16 10.09
CA CYS A 109 -15.56 5.29 11.43
C CYS A 109 -16.68 5.29 12.49
N ASP A 110 -16.55 4.39 13.44
CA ASP A 110 -17.50 4.28 14.57
C ASP A 110 -17.36 5.42 15.57
N CYS A 111 -16.25 6.16 15.53
CA CYS A 111 -15.97 7.27 16.45
C CYS A 111 -16.39 8.62 15.88
N CYS A 112 -15.92 8.99 14.71
CA CYS A 112 -16.15 10.33 14.15
C CYS A 112 -17.13 10.36 12.96
N GLY A 113 -17.59 9.20 12.50
CA GLY A 113 -18.53 9.10 11.38
C GLY A 113 -17.91 9.31 10.00
N TYR A 114 -16.59 9.48 9.91
CA TYR A 114 -15.92 9.62 8.60
C TYR A 114 -16.23 8.41 7.71
N ARG A 115 -16.58 8.68 6.47
CA ARG A 115 -16.96 7.64 5.50
C ARG A 115 -16.25 7.90 4.18
N SER A 116 -15.68 6.84 3.61
CA SER A 116 -15.03 6.89 2.30
C SER A 116 -14.85 5.47 1.74
N ASN A 117 -14.33 5.38 0.51
CA ASN A 117 -13.89 4.11 -0.06
C ASN A 117 -12.75 3.52 0.78
N ASP A 118 -12.77 2.21 1.02
CA ASP A 118 -11.80 1.53 1.89
C ASP A 118 -10.36 1.58 1.35
N ASP A 119 -10.17 1.45 0.03
CA ASP A 119 -8.85 1.54 -0.58
C ASP A 119 -8.29 2.97 -0.50
N ARG A 120 -9.16 3.96 -0.66
CA ARG A 120 -8.78 5.36 -0.48
C ARG A 120 -8.32 5.64 0.95
N VAL A 121 -9.02 5.10 1.94
CA VAL A 121 -8.64 5.23 3.35
C VAL A 121 -7.25 4.62 3.60
N GLY A 122 -6.99 3.44 3.05
CA GLY A 122 -5.67 2.82 3.12
C GLY A 122 -4.59 3.70 2.51
N ALA A 123 -4.83 4.24 1.32
CA ALA A 123 -3.89 5.14 0.64
C ALA A 123 -3.63 6.42 1.43
N MET A 124 -4.65 7.01 2.03
CA MET A 124 -4.51 8.19 2.88
C MET A 124 -3.66 7.91 4.12
N ASN A 125 -3.85 6.76 4.74
CA ASN A 125 -3.03 6.35 5.90
C ASN A 125 -1.56 6.11 5.51
N ILE A 126 -1.31 5.53 4.36
CA ILE A 126 0.04 5.34 3.84
C ILE A 126 0.70 6.71 3.59
N GLN A 127 -0.03 7.67 3.04
CA GLN A 127 0.45 9.04 2.87
C GLN A 127 0.79 9.70 4.20
N ILE A 128 -0.02 9.50 5.23
CA ILE A 128 0.25 10.01 6.59
C ILE A 128 1.56 9.44 7.13
N LEU A 129 1.82 8.14 6.93
CA LEU A 129 3.09 7.53 7.32
C LEU A 129 4.28 8.16 6.58
N GLY A 130 4.12 8.45 5.29
CA GLY A 130 5.13 9.17 4.52
C GLY A 130 5.40 10.56 5.09
N THR A 131 4.38 11.28 5.49
CA THR A 131 4.51 12.60 6.13
C THR A 131 5.24 12.50 7.48
N MET A 132 4.95 11.47 8.26
CA MET A 132 5.67 11.21 9.52
C MET A 132 7.16 10.97 9.28
N TYR A 133 7.49 10.21 8.25
CA TYR A 133 8.89 9.96 7.87
C TYR A 133 9.61 11.25 7.49
N VAL A 134 9.00 12.08 6.67
CA VAL A 134 9.57 13.37 6.25
C VAL A 134 9.76 14.30 7.45
N SER A 135 8.90 14.18 8.47
CA SER A 135 8.98 14.96 9.71
C SER A 135 10.01 14.42 10.72
N GLY A 136 10.73 13.35 10.39
CA GLY A 136 11.83 12.83 11.19
C GLY A 136 11.62 11.46 11.83
N ASP A 137 10.46 10.84 11.67
CA ASP A 137 10.23 9.48 12.16
C ASP A 137 10.90 8.44 11.24
N GLY A 138 12.00 7.85 11.70
CA GLY A 138 12.79 6.89 10.90
C GLY A 138 12.10 5.55 10.66
N ASN A 139 11.04 5.24 11.41
CA ASN A 139 10.29 3.99 11.28
C ASN A 139 8.80 4.23 11.52
N PRO A 140 8.13 4.98 10.64
CA PRO A 140 6.73 5.35 10.84
C PRO A 140 5.83 4.12 10.76
N ARG A 141 5.00 3.95 11.76
CA ARG A 141 4.00 2.88 11.81
C ARG A 141 2.87 3.26 12.75
N PHE A 142 1.69 2.75 12.47
CA PHE A 142 0.56 2.87 13.38
C PHE A 142 0.58 1.73 14.39
N GLY A 143 0.02 2.00 15.56
CA GLY A 143 -0.14 0.99 16.59
C GLY A 143 -1.30 1.34 17.50
N VAL A 144 -1.89 0.31 18.11
CA VAL A 144 -2.89 0.49 19.15
C VAL A 144 -2.15 0.86 20.44
N ARG A 145 -2.51 2.00 21.07
CA ARG A 145 -1.95 2.38 22.35
C ARG A 145 -2.32 1.34 23.39
N LYS A 146 -1.31 0.72 24.01
CA LYS A 146 -1.55 -0.08 25.20
C LYS A 146 -1.94 0.87 26.32
N VAL A 147 -3.15 0.70 26.81
CA VAL A 147 -3.59 1.39 28.01
C VAL A 147 -2.93 0.68 29.18
N ASN A 148 -2.04 1.36 29.86
CA ASN A 148 -1.47 0.86 31.10
C ASN A 148 -2.47 1.06 32.25
#